data_ab4ec37ef6c1d290c86d553128ae8018
#
_entry.id   ab4ec37ef6c1d290c86d553128ae8018
#
_cell.length_a   1.000
_cell.length_b   1.000
_cell.length_c   1.000
_cell.angle_alpha   90.00
_cell.angle_beta   90.00
_cell.angle_gamma   90.00
#
_symmetry.space_group_name_H-M   'P 1'
#
loop_
_entity.id
_entity.type
_entity.pdbx_description
1 polymer ?
#
loop_
_entity_poly.entity_id
_entity_poly.type
_entity_poly.pdbx_seq_one_letter_code
_entity_poly.pdbx_strand_id
1 'polypeptide(L)'
;MILKRRCQLALTRIMHQVSRAFDLKLIGNKIDNSLLTVRGIHHKYIAVEKRNVMIENPWKEILTGCMNEQLAKIIISGPRKKDGVRKIEIRPILLKEKLMFQASAYTEKQVQHYNLTEAECYEKIAEWTEGFRQLEALHPQEHIQVLISKKGKRSVHRSKSGCPVPKANLSHNRKKQYILDPEIPVPFLIDLGVQTKEGKIVHSRYDKFRQMNRFLEFIEDIVPELPKDRESVIIDFGCGKSYLTFAMYYYLHELKHYDVRIIGLDLKADVIAHCQNLAEEYGYEKLSFLTGDIARYEGVDHVDMVVTLHACDTATDYALEKAVKWGAKVILSVPCCQHEVNKQIQNDLLQPVLK
;
A
#
# COMPACT_ATOMS: atom_id res chain seq x y z
N MET A 1 9.30 13.53 -32.66
CA MET A 1 7.95 12.93 -32.61
C MET A 1 7.90 11.58 -31.86
N ILE A 2 8.96 10.80 -31.87
CA ILE A 2 9.03 9.47 -31.21
C ILE A 2 9.25 9.57 -29.67
N LEU A 3 9.99 10.57 -29.20
CA LEU A 3 10.20 10.81 -27.76
C LEU A 3 8.90 11.24 -27.04
N LYS A 4 8.08 12.10 -27.64
CA LYS A 4 6.79 12.51 -27.06
C LYS A 4 5.83 11.32 -26.83
N ARG A 5 5.80 10.34 -27.73
CA ARG A 5 4.97 9.14 -27.56
C ARG A 5 5.47 8.19 -26.44
N ARG A 6 6.80 8.10 -26.23
CA ARG A 6 7.36 7.26 -25.15
C ARG A 6 7.15 7.88 -23.78
N CYS A 7 7.29 9.19 -23.64
CA CYS A 7 6.97 9.91 -22.39
C CYS A 7 5.47 9.83 -22.04
N GLN A 8 4.60 9.97 -23.04
CA GLN A 8 3.15 9.88 -22.83
C GLN A 8 2.68 8.48 -22.38
N LEU A 9 3.33 7.41 -22.88
CA LEU A 9 3.04 6.03 -22.46
C LEU A 9 3.61 5.71 -21.07
N ALA A 10 4.73 6.26 -20.68
CA ALA A 10 5.29 6.14 -19.34
C ALA A 10 4.45 6.90 -18.31
N LEU A 11 4.04 8.13 -18.61
CA LEU A 11 3.13 8.94 -17.79
C LEU A 11 1.77 8.26 -17.60
N THR A 12 1.22 7.65 -18.63
CA THR A 12 -0.07 6.93 -18.54
C THR A 12 0.04 5.69 -17.62
N ARG A 13 1.16 4.99 -17.62
CA ARG A 13 1.39 3.85 -16.73
C ARG A 13 1.58 4.27 -15.28
N ILE A 14 2.33 5.34 -15.03
CA ILE A 14 2.53 5.91 -13.69
C ILE A 14 1.21 6.48 -13.16
N MET A 15 0.44 7.20 -13.98
CA MET A 15 -0.88 7.72 -13.62
C MET A 15 -1.87 6.60 -13.29
N HIS A 16 -1.84 5.47 -13.98
CA HIS A 16 -2.72 4.32 -13.68
C HIS A 16 -2.36 3.63 -12.36
N GLN A 17 -1.09 3.59 -11.97
CA GLN A 17 -0.68 3.04 -10.68
C GLN A 17 -0.95 4.01 -9.52
N VAL A 18 -0.76 5.31 -9.73
CA VAL A 18 -1.01 6.35 -8.71
C VAL A 18 -2.51 6.58 -8.54
N SER A 19 -3.31 6.60 -9.61
CA SER A 19 -4.78 6.70 -9.56
C SER A 19 -5.40 5.55 -8.77
N ARG A 20 -4.91 4.31 -8.93
CA ARG A 20 -5.36 3.17 -8.12
C ARG A 20 -5.04 3.29 -6.63
N ALA A 21 -4.02 4.06 -6.26
CA ALA A 21 -3.67 4.31 -4.85
C ALA A 21 -4.51 5.45 -4.23
N PHE A 22 -5.07 6.35 -5.06
CA PHE A 22 -5.82 7.54 -4.62
C PHE A 22 -7.34 7.41 -4.74
N ASP A 23 -7.87 6.60 -5.67
CA ASP A 23 -9.32 6.43 -5.90
C ASP A 23 -10.07 5.67 -4.79
N LEU A 24 -9.36 5.14 -3.80
CA LEU A 24 -9.98 4.47 -2.64
C LEU A 24 -10.49 5.41 -1.54
N LYS A 25 -10.44 6.74 -1.72
CA LYS A 25 -10.84 7.71 -0.67
C LYS A 25 -12.09 8.53 -0.96
N LEU A 26 -12.76 8.38 -2.09
CA LEU A 26 -13.88 9.27 -2.46
C LEU A 26 -15.29 8.66 -2.39
N ILE A 27 -15.47 7.43 -1.92
CA ILE A 27 -16.80 6.86 -1.70
C ILE A 27 -16.92 6.36 -0.26
N GLY A 28 -17.26 7.26 0.61
CA GLY A 28 -17.63 6.97 1.99
C GLY A 28 -18.34 8.14 2.62
N ASN A 29 -19.63 8.32 2.31
CA ASN A 29 -20.63 8.72 3.28
C ASN A 29 -22.02 8.83 2.64
N LYS A 30 -22.98 8.15 3.30
CA LYS A 30 -24.42 8.16 3.16
C LYS A 30 -25.03 7.19 2.15
N ILE A 31 -25.43 6.04 2.66
CA ILE A 31 -26.64 5.37 2.20
C ILE A 31 -27.52 5.15 3.41
N ASP A 32 -28.68 5.74 3.30
CA ASP A 32 -29.79 5.76 4.23
C ASP A 32 -30.45 4.37 4.35
N ASN A 33 -30.83 4.00 5.57
CA ASN A 33 -31.61 2.81 5.86
C ASN A 33 -33.05 3.02 5.38
N SER A 34 -33.47 2.36 4.33
CA SER A 34 -34.89 2.14 4.07
C SER A 34 -35.16 0.65 3.87
N LEU A 35 -35.98 0.14 4.81
CA LEU A 35 -36.55 -1.18 4.80
C LEU A 35 -37.25 -1.49 3.46
N LEU A 36 -36.92 -2.61 2.88
CA LEU A 36 -37.80 -3.28 1.92
C LEU A 36 -38.26 -4.63 2.48
N THR A 37 -39.47 -4.62 2.98
CA THR A 37 -40.24 -5.81 3.39
C THR A 37 -40.74 -6.49 2.12
N VAL A 38 -40.31 -7.70 1.82
CA VAL A 38 -40.98 -8.56 0.85
C VAL A 38 -41.68 -9.68 1.60
N ARG A 39 -43.02 -9.62 1.55
CA ARG A 39 -43.90 -10.69 2.04
C ARG A 39 -43.91 -11.89 1.08
N GLY A 40 -43.86 -13.06 1.67
CA GLY A 40 -44.53 -14.28 1.19
C GLY A 40 -43.76 -15.21 0.31
N ILE A 41 -43.20 -16.27 0.90
CA ILE A 41 -43.28 -17.64 0.33
C ILE A 41 -43.28 -18.63 1.48
N HIS A 42 -44.35 -19.40 1.56
CA HIS A 42 -44.49 -20.56 2.44
C HIS A 42 -43.50 -21.66 2.03
N HIS A 43 -42.56 -21.98 2.87
CA HIS A 43 -41.82 -23.24 2.75
C HIS A 43 -42.35 -24.25 3.76
N LYS A 44 -42.97 -25.33 3.22
CA LYS A 44 -43.25 -26.56 3.92
C LYS A 44 -41.93 -27.15 4.44
N TYR A 45 -41.81 -27.26 5.76
CA TYR A 45 -40.74 -28.04 6.36
C TYR A 45 -41.02 -29.52 6.14
N ILE A 46 -40.25 -30.17 5.27
CA ILE A 46 -40.14 -31.62 5.27
C ILE A 46 -39.03 -31.94 6.27
N ALA A 47 -39.41 -32.50 7.41
CA ALA A 47 -38.46 -33.06 8.36
C ALA A 47 -37.86 -34.32 7.73
N VAL A 48 -36.67 -34.17 7.18
CA VAL A 48 -35.82 -35.32 6.83
C VAL A 48 -35.00 -35.65 8.07
N GLU A 49 -35.35 -36.75 8.73
CA GLU A 49 -34.51 -37.37 9.75
C GLU A 49 -33.10 -37.61 9.13
N LYS A 50 -32.16 -36.77 9.51
CA LYS A 50 -30.74 -37.01 9.22
C LYS A 50 -30.29 -38.21 10.07
N ARG A 51 -30.23 -39.39 9.47
CA ARG A 51 -29.35 -40.46 9.98
C ARG A 51 -27.94 -39.87 10.06
N ASN A 52 -27.42 -39.72 11.28
CA ASN A 52 -26.07 -39.33 11.55
C ASN A 52 -25.10 -40.42 11.06
N VAL A 53 -24.82 -40.44 9.77
CA VAL A 53 -23.54 -40.96 9.28
C VAL A 53 -22.58 -39.81 9.42
N MET A 54 -21.69 -39.87 10.40
CA MET A 54 -20.56 -38.95 10.51
C MET A 54 -19.70 -39.14 9.26
N ILE A 55 -19.99 -38.36 8.23
CA ILE A 55 -19.09 -38.24 7.07
C ILE A 55 -17.90 -37.44 7.61
N GLU A 56 -16.82 -38.13 7.96
CA GLU A 56 -15.57 -37.49 8.34
C GLU A 56 -15.21 -36.48 7.23
N ASN A 57 -14.98 -35.24 7.64
CA ASN A 57 -14.59 -34.19 6.70
C ASN A 57 -13.25 -34.59 6.04
N PRO A 58 -13.23 -34.87 4.73
CA PRO A 58 -12.05 -35.41 4.06
C PRO A 58 -10.82 -34.46 4.15
N TRP A 59 -11.03 -33.19 4.47
CA TRP A 59 -9.97 -32.23 4.65
C TRP A 59 -9.22 -32.44 5.96
N LYS A 60 -9.85 -33.04 6.98
CA LYS A 60 -9.13 -33.46 8.20
C LYS A 60 -8.05 -34.45 7.88
N GLU A 61 -8.36 -35.47 7.08
CA GLU A 61 -7.40 -36.51 6.70
C GLU A 61 -6.28 -35.93 5.80
N ILE A 62 -6.66 -35.10 4.81
CA ILE A 62 -5.72 -34.52 3.84
C ILE A 62 -4.75 -33.55 4.54
N LEU A 63 -5.20 -32.76 5.51
CA LEU A 63 -4.41 -31.74 6.19
C LEU A 63 -3.95 -32.19 7.59
N THR A 64 -4.06 -33.48 7.91
CA THR A 64 -3.57 -34.04 9.18
C THR A 64 -2.10 -33.67 9.39
N GLY A 65 -1.80 -33.13 10.57
CA GLY A 65 -0.45 -32.70 10.94
C GLY A 65 -0.02 -31.31 10.44
N CYS A 66 -0.78 -30.73 9.48
CA CYS A 66 -0.45 -29.40 8.95
C CYS A 66 -1.14 -28.25 9.70
N MET A 67 -2.29 -28.50 10.34
CA MET A 67 -3.08 -27.46 11.02
C MET A 67 -2.52 -27.17 12.41
N ASN A 68 -1.37 -26.49 12.47
CA ASN A 68 -0.67 -26.15 13.70
C ASN A 68 0.04 -24.80 13.58
N GLU A 69 0.77 -24.40 14.60
CA GLU A 69 1.51 -23.14 14.66
C GLU A 69 2.62 -23.02 13.59
N GLN A 70 3.10 -24.14 13.06
CA GLN A 70 4.17 -24.17 12.06
C GLN A 70 3.63 -24.00 10.63
N LEU A 71 2.32 -24.11 10.42
CA LEU A 71 1.69 -23.89 9.10
C LEU A 71 2.04 -22.51 8.58
N ALA A 72 2.74 -22.41 7.45
CA ALA A 72 3.03 -21.13 6.85
C ALA A 72 1.75 -20.50 6.29
N LYS A 73 1.02 -21.24 5.46
CA LYS A 73 -0.29 -20.85 4.92
C LYS A 73 -0.96 -21.98 4.14
N ILE A 74 -2.29 -21.86 3.99
CA ILE A 74 -3.07 -22.59 2.97
C ILE A 74 -3.56 -21.57 1.95
N ILE A 75 -3.50 -21.93 0.67
CA ILE A 75 -4.00 -21.13 -0.45
C ILE A 75 -5.04 -21.94 -1.20
N ILE A 76 -6.27 -21.41 -1.30
CA ILE A 76 -7.32 -21.96 -2.14
C ILE A 76 -7.44 -21.03 -3.36
N SER A 77 -7.24 -21.56 -4.55
CA SER A 77 -7.16 -20.78 -5.79
C SER A 77 -7.74 -21.50 -7.01
N GLY A 78 -7.74 -20.82 -8.16
CA GLY A 78 -8.38 -21.34 -9.36
C GLY A 78 -9.90 -21.34 -9.25
N PRO A 79 -10.57 -20.20 -9.10
CA PRO A 79 -12.02 -20.14 -8.98
C PRO A 79 -12.70 -20.71 -10.23
N ARG A 80 -13.84 -21.38 -10.02
CA ARG A 80 -14.65 -21.95 -11.11
C ARG A 80 -15.50 -20.90 -11.81
N LYS A 81 -15.86 -19.82 -11.09
CA LYS A 81 -16.59 -18.66 -11.61
C LYS A 81 -15.65 -17.45 -11.64
N LYS A 82 -15.81 -16.58 -12.62
CA LYS A 82 -15.00 -15.35 -12.74
C LYS A 82 -15.41 -14.27 -11.72
N ASP A 83 -16.66 -14.27 -11.30
CA ASP A 83 -17.20 -13.30 -10.36
C ASP A 83 -17.15 -13.86 -8.93
N GLY A 84 -16.84 -12.98 -7.94
CA GLY A 84 -16.78 -13.31 -6.53
C GLY A 84 -15.36 -13.48 -5.99
N VAL A 85 -15.16 -14.45 -5.10
CA VAL A 85 -13.87 -14.68 -4.44
C VAL A 85 -12.87 -15.28 -5.42
N ARG A 86 -11.73 -14.62 -5.57
CA ARG A 86 -10.65 -15.02 -6.48
C ARG A 86 -9.64 -15.97 -5.85
N LYS A 87 -9.39 -15.78 -4.58
CA LYS A 87 -8.40 -16.52 -3.80
C LYS A 87 -8.75 -16.46 -2.32
N ILE A 88 -8.41 -17.51 -1.57
CA ILE A 88 -8.50 -17.52 -0.11
C ILE A 88 -7.14 -17.91 0.44
N GLU A 89 -6.62 -17.15 1.38
CA GLU A 89 -5.41 -17.47 2.14
C GLU A 89 -5.75 -17.72 3.60
N ILE A 90 -5.26 -18.81 4.16
CA ILE A 90 -5.47 -19.18 5.56
C ILE A 90 -4.10 -19.28 6.23
N ARG A 91 -3.96 -18.68 7.39
CA ARG A 91 -2.73 -18.75 8.20
C ARG A 91 -3.05 -18.92 9.68
N PRO A 92 -2.16 -19.55 10.48
CA PRO A 92 -2.33 -19.58 11.90
C PRO A 92 -2.08 -18.20 12.51
N ILE A 93 -2.81 -17.89 13.56
CA ILE A 93 -2.65 -16.70 14.40
C ILE A 93 -2.86 -17.07 15.86
N LEU A 94 -2.24 -16.32 16.78
CA LEU A 94 -2.57 -16.36 18.19
C LEU A 94 -3.56 -15.23 18.50
N LEU A 95 -4.76 -15.57 18.94
CA LEU A 95 -5.78 -14.63 19.37
C LEU A 95 -6.15 -14.94 20.82
N LYS A 96 -5.85 -14.02 21.75
CA LYS A 96 -6.04 -14.23 23.20
C LYS A 96 -5.42 -15.57 23.66
N GLU A 97 -4.18 -15.81 23.29
CA GLU A 97 -3.38 -17.02 23.60
C GLU A 97 -3.95 -18.33 23.03
N LYS A 98 -4.98 -18.29 22.20
CA LYS A 98 -5.54 -19.44 21.51
C LYS A 98 -5.08 -19.48 20.06
N LEU A 99 -4.67 -20.66 19.59
CA LEU A 99 -4.40 -20.88 18.18
C LEU A 99 -5.70 -20.81 17.39
N MET A 100 -5.75 -19.91 16.44
CA MET A 100 -6.84 -19.72 15.51
C MET A 100 -6.29 -19.71 14.07
N PHE A 101 -7.19 -19.83 13.10
CA PHE A 101 -6.83 -19.75 11.68
C PHE A 101 -7.52 -18.56 11.05
N GLN A 102 -6.74 -17.57 10.65
CA GLN A 102 -7.26 -16.40 9.94
C GLN A 102 -7.35 -16.70 8.45
N ALA A 103 -8.56 -16.74 7.92
CA ALA A 103 -8.82 -16.84 6.51
C ALA A 103 -9.10 -15.46 5.91
N SER A 104 -8.46 -15.15 4.79
CA SER A 104 -8.63 -13.92 4.02
C SER A 104 -9.16 -14.28 2.65
N ALA A 105 -10.40 -13.93 2.37
CA ALA A 105 -11.07 -14.17 1.08
C ALA A 105 -10.97 -12.90 0.22
N TYR A 106 -10.25 -12.99 -0.89
CA TYR A 106 -9.95 -11.88 -1.80
C TYR A 106 -10.96 -11.86 -2.95
N THR A 107 -11.71 -10.80 -3.04
CA THR A 107 -12.50 -10.44 -4.24
C THR A 107 -11.72 -9.45 -5.09
N GLU A 108 -12.30 -8.97 -6.19
CA GLU A 108 -11.66 -7.95 -7.02
C GLU A 108 -11.48 -6.61 -6.30
N LYS A 109 -12.39 -6.26 -5.37
CA LYS A 109 -12.45 -4.95 -4.73
C LYS A 109 -12.24 -4.97 -3.21
N GLN A 110 -12.42 -6.13 -2.56
CA GLN A 110 -12.45 -6.23 -1.11
C GLN A 110 -11.79 -7.51 -0.62
N VAL A 111 -11.36 -7.50 0.64
CA VAL A 111 -10.87 -8.67 1.36
C VAL A 111 -11.77 -8.86 2.59
N GLN A 112 -12.31 -10.07 2.74
CA GLN A 112 -13.07 -10.46 3.93
C GLN A 112 -12.19 -11.34 4.81
N HIS A 113 -12.19 -11.08 6.12
CA HIS A 113 -11.40 -11.83 7.09
C HIS A 113 -12.30 -12.63 8.02
N TYR A 114 -11.88 -13.86 8.29
CA TYR A 114 -12.52 -14.79 9.23
C TYR A 114 -11.49 -15.30 10.21
N ASN A 115 -11.78 -15.31 11.50
CA ASN A 115 -10.95 -15.94 12.52
C ASN A 115 -11.66 -17.21 12.98
N LEU A 116 -11.12 -18.35 12.67
CA LEU A 116 -11.75 -19.65 12.78
C LEU A 116 -10.98 -20.53 13.77
N THR A 117 -11.65 -21.33 14.53
CA THR A 117 -11.07 -22.48 15.22
C THR A 117 -10.63 -23.52 14.17
N GLU A 118 -9.83 -24.49 14.57
CA GLU A 118 -9.40 -25.57 13.68
C GLU A 118 -10.61 -26.31 13.06
N ALA A 119 -11.61 -26.64 13.88
CA ALA A 119 -12.82 -27.34 13.41
C ALA A 119 -13.61 -26.52 12.40
N GLU A 120 -13.87 -25.24 12.69
CA GLU A 120 -14.55 -24.31 11.78
C GLU A 120 -13.75 -24.11 10.48
N CYS A 121 -12.42 -24.14 10.58
CA CYS A 121 -11.55 -23.99 9.42
C CYS A 121 -11.70 -25.18 8.44
N TYR A 122 -11.76 -26.41 8.94
CA TYR A 122 -12.02 -27.58 8.08
C TYR A 122 -13.40 -27.51 7.41
N GLU A 123 -14.43 -27.05 8.14
CA GLU A 123 -15.76 -26.88 7.56
C GLU A 123 -15.75 -25.83 6.45
N LYS A 124 -15.11 -24.69 6.70
CA LYS A 124 -15.00 -23.62 5.72
C LYS A 124 -14.14 -24.01 4.51
N ILE A 125 -13.07 -24.76 4.70
CA ILE A 125 -12.27 -25.31 3.57
C ILE A 125 -13.15 -26.21 2.70
N ALA A 126 -13.98 -27.07 3.30
CA ALA A 126 -14.90 -27.91 2.55
C ALA A 126 -15.90 -27.10 1.72
N GLU A 127 -16.52 -26.08 2.33
CA GLU A 127 -17.44 -25.16 1.65
C GLU A 127 -16.76 -24.42 0.49
N TRP A 128 -15.63 -23.76 0.77
CA TRP A 128 -14.94 -22.95 -0.24
C TRP A 128 -14.41 -23.76 -1.42
N THR A 129 -13.87 -24.94 -1.16
CA THR A 129 -13.28 -25.78 -2.22
C THR A 129 -14.28 -26.32 -3.24
N GLU A 130 -15.58 -26.23 -2.99
CA GLU A 130 -16.61 -26.48 -4.02
C GLU A 130 -16.51 -25.49 -5.18
N GLY A 131 -16.17 -24.23 -4.87
CA GLY A 131 -16.03 -23.15 -5.84
C GLY A 131 -14.66 -23.04 -6.51
N PHE A 132 -13.68 -23.87 -6.11
CA PHE A 132 -12.28 -23.74 -6.55
C PHE A 132 -11.75 -25.03 -7.17
N ARG A 133 -10.57 -24.94 -7.82
CA ARG A 133 -9.93 -26.06 -8.53
C ARG A 133 -8.72 -26.62 -7.82
N GLN A 134 -8.13 -25.84 -6.87
CA GLN A 134 -6.94 -26.27 -6.16
C GLN A 134 -6.85 -25.71 -4.76
N LEU A 135 -6.17 -26.46 -3.90
CA LEU A 135 -5.72 -26.06 -2.58
C LEU A 135 -4.24 -26.40 -2.44
N GLU A 136 -3.46 -25.49 -1.87
CA GLU A 136 -2.06 -25.71 -1.51
C GLU A 136 -1.88 -25.43 -0.03
N ALA A 137 -1.24 -26.34 0.71
CA ALA A 137 -0.82 -26.13 2.08
C ALA A 137 0.71 -26.16 2.17
N LEU A 138 1.28 -25.07 2.68
CA LEU A 138 2.71 -24.88 2.86
C LEU A 138 3.06 -25.05 4.33
N HIS A 139 3.76 -26.14 4.62
CA HIS A 139 4.25 -26.45 5.97
C HIS A 139 5.78 -26.69 5.91
N PRO A 140 6.58 -26.39 6.94
CA PRO A 140 8.03 -26.60 6.93
C PRO A 140 8.45 -28.03 6.59
N GLN A 141 7.64 -29.01 6.96
CA GLN A 141 7.96 -30.43 6.74
C GLN A 141 7.45 -30.95 5.40
N GLU A 142 6.34 -30.42 4.89
CA GLU A 142 5.72 -30.89 3.65
C GLU A 142 4.98 -29.79 2.90
N HIS A 143 4.88 -29.96 1.60
CA HIS A 143 4.02 -29.19 0.72
C HIS A 143 2.92 -30.11 0.19
N ILE A 144 1.67 -29.78 0.48
CA ILE A 144 0.50 -30.52 0.03
C ILE A 144 -0.20 -29.72 -1.09
N GLN A 145 -0.33 -30.32 -2.24
CA GLN A 145 -1.12 -29.78 -3.35
C GLN A 145 -2.32 -30.67 -3.63
N VAL A 146 -3.49 -30.09 -3.68
CA VAL A 146 -4.74 -30.79 -3.97
C VAL A 146 -5.39 -30.18 -5.19
N LEU A 147 -5.55 -30.98 -6.24
CA LEU A 147 -6.29 -30.61 -7.44
C LEU A 147 -7.71 -31.16 -7.36
N ILE A 148 -8.71 -30.34 -7.67
CA ILE A 148 -10.13 -30.66 -7.54
C ILE A 148 -10.78 -30.62 -8.92
N SER A 149 -11.19 -31.77 -9.43
CA SER A 149 -11.87 -31.90 -10.71
C SER A 149 -13.25 -31.23 -10.71
N LYS A 150 -13.86 -31.06 -11.89
CA LYS A 150 -15.24 -30.55 -12.00
C LYS A 150 -16.27 -31.45 -11.29
N LYS A 151 -15.99 -32.76 -11.20
CA LYS A 151 -16.84 -33.74 -10.51
C LYS A 151 -16.54 -33.89 -9.01
N GLY A 152 -15.71 -33.01 -8.44
CA GLY A 152 -15.34 -33.02 -7.01
C GLY A 152 -14.29 -34.08 -6.63
N LYS A 153 -13.73 -34.85 -7.58
CA LYS A 153 -12.64 -35.81 -7.32
C LYS A 153 -11.37 -35.04 -6.96
N ARG A 154 -10.73 -35.39 -5.84
CA ARG A 154 -9.49 -34.79 -5.32
C ARG A 154 -8.30 -35.63 -5.69
N SER A 155 -7.24 -35.01 -6.21
CA SER A 155 -5.93 -35.61 -6.43
C SER A 155 -4.95 -34.92 -5.49
N VAL A 156 -4.41 -35.66 -4.53
CA VAL A 156 -3.52 -35.14 -3.49
C VAL A 156 -2.09 -35.48 -3.87
N HIS A 157 -1.23 -34.49 -3.92
CA HIS A 157 0.21 -34.63 -4.12
C HIS A 157 0.92 -34.07 -2.91
N ARG A 158 1.81 -34.87 -2.30
CA ARG A 158 2.63 -34.49 -1.16
C ARG A 158 4.09 -34.52 -1.58
N SER A 159 4.83 -33.48 -1.27
CA SER A 159 6.27 -33.41 -1.48
C SER A 159 6.97 -32.88 -0.23
N LYS A 160 8.21 -33.27 -0.02
CA LYS A 160 9.03 -32.64 1.03
C LYS A 160 9.22 -31.16 0.66
N SER A 161 9.14 -30.27 1.64
CA SER A 161 9.40 -28.86 1.40
C SER A 161 10.85 -28.68 0.94
N GLY A 162 11.05 -28.42 -0.35
CA GLY A 162 12.39 -28.21 -0.94
C GLY A 162 12.92 -26.79 -0.80
N CYS A 163 12.11 -25.86 -0.32
CA CYS A 163 12.50 -24.47 -0.05
C CYS A 163 12.28 -24.13 1.43
N PRO A 164 13.11 -23.24 2.01
CA PRO A 164 12.86 -22.76 3.35
C PRO A 164 11.50 -22.05 3.37
N VAL A 165 10.51 -22.67 4.01
CA VAL A 165 9.19 -22.06 4.23
C VAL A 165 9.37 -20.99 5.30
N PRO A 166 9.00 -19.73 5.07
CA PRO A 166 9.10 -18.70 6.10
C PRO A 166 8.38 -19.12 7.37
N LYS A 167 9.00 -18.90 8.53
CA LYS A 167 8.36 -19.18 9.83
C LYS A 167 7.00 -18.48 9.87
N ALA A 168 5.99 -19.19 10.36
CA ALA A 168 4.66 -18.63 10.53
C ALA A 168 4.72 -17.41 11.46
N ASN A 169 4.21 -16.27 11.00
CA ASN A 169 4.02 -15.12 11.87
C ASN A 169 2.64 -15.24 12.53
N LEU A 170 2.62 -15.66 13.78
CA LEU A 170 1.41 -15.91 14.57
C LEU A 170 0.71 -14.61 15.05
N SER A 171 1.31 -13.44 14.83
CA SER A 171 0.70 -12.17 15.21
C SER A 171 -0.63 -11.98 14.48
N HIS A 172 -1.71 -11.75 15.21
CA HIS A 172 -3.04 -11.45 14.67
C HIS A 172 -3.02 -10.14 13.88
N ASN A 173 -2.46 -9.10 14.48
CA ASN A 173 -2.25 -7.82 13.83
C ASN A 173 -0.82 -7.78 13.28
N ARG A 174 -0.66 -7.89 11.97
CA ARG A 174 0.61 -7.53 11.34
C ARG A 174 0.88 -6.07 11.64
N LYS A 175 1.81 -5.79 12.56
CA LYS A 175 2.37 -4.45 12.64
C LYS A 175 2.96 -4.15 11.26
N LYS A 176 2.41 -3.15 10.57
CA LYS A 176 3.01 -2.67 9.33
C LYS A 176 4.40 -2.16 9.71
N GLN A 177 5.44 -2.70 9.10
CA GLN A 177 6.77 -2.14 9.26
C GLN A 177 6.78 -0.81 8.50
N TYR A 178 6.99 0.26 9.24
CA TYR A 178 7.16 1.59 8.69
C TYR A 178 8.65 1.91 8.63
N ILE A 179 9.07 2.68 7.65
CA ILE A 179 10.45 3.19 7.55
C ILE A 179 10.72 4.15 8.71
N LEU A 180 9.78 5.06 8.98
CA LEU A 180 9.77 5.84 10.22
C LEU A 180 9.07 4.99 11.28
N ASP A 181 9.82 4.55 12.28
CA ASP A 181 9.25 3.76 13.39
C ASP A 181 8.31 4.64 14.21
N PRO A 182 7.02 4.25 14.39
CA PRO A 182 6.08 5.04 15.17
C PRO A 182 6.43 5.12 16.67
N GLU A 183 7.31 4.26 17.16
CA GLU A 183 7.74 4.21 18.59
C GLU A 183 8.99 5.06 18.86
N ILE A 184 9.67 5.56 17.81
CA ILE A 184 10.86 6.40 17.94
C ILE A 184 10.45 7.87 17.76
N PRO A 185 10.68 8.75 18.79
CA PRO A 185 10.44 10.17 18.65
C PRO A 185 11.35 10.79 17.59
N VAL A 186 10.76 11.50 16.64
CA VAL A 186 11.48 12.20 15.57
C VAL A 186 11.16 13.70 15.67
N PRO A 187 12.13 14.59 15.84
CA PRO A 187 11.91 16.01 16.09
C PRO A 187 10.94 16.67 15.11
N PHE A 188 11.16 16.52 13.81
CA PHE A 188 10.30 17.15 12.81
C PHE A 188 8.86 16.56 12.80
N LEU A 189 8.64 15.29 13.20
CA LEU A 189 7.29 14.75 13.33
C LEU A 189 6.54 15.36 14.51
N ILE A 190 7.27 15.70 15.58
CA ILE A 190 6.70 16.32 16.79
C ILE A 190 6.27 17.74 16.46
N ASP A 191 7.13 18.55 15.86
CA ASP A 191 6.84 19.97 15.55
C ASP A 191 5.78 20.11 14.46
N LEU A 192 5.69 19.15 13.54
CA LEU A 192 4.61 19.08 12.57
C LEU A 192 3.28 18.56 13.18
N GLY A 193 3.26 18.24 14.48
CA GLY A 193 2.09 17.73 15.19
C GLY A 193 1.62 16.35 14.74
N VAL A 194 2.52 15.57 14.14
CA VAL A 194 2.23 14.20 13.68
C VAL A 194 2.51 13.17 14.76
N GLN A 195 3.49 13.48 15.63
CA GLN A 195 3.89 12.66 16.76
C GLN A 195 3.86 13.46 18.06
N THR A 196 3.60 12.83 19.17
CA THR A 196 3.72 13.45 20.50
C THR A 196 5.18 13.39 20.98
N LYS A 197 5.52 14.18 22.01
CA LYS A 197 6.86 14.16 22.62
C LYS A 197 7.23 12.79 23.21
N GLU A 198 6.23 11.98 23.57
CA GLU A 198 6.40 10.61 24.08
C GLU A 198 6.51 9.56 22.96
N GLY A 199 6.60 9.99 21.70
CA GLY A 199 6.77 9.09 20.56
C GLY A 199 5.48 8.44 20.03
N LYS A 200 4.27 8.93 20.43
CA LYS A 200 3.01 8.36 19.94
C LYS A 200 2.49 9.13 18.73
N ILE A 201 2.06 8.41 17.71
CA ILE A 201 1.44 9.03 16.53
C ILE A 201 0.06 9.61 16.91
N VAL A 202 -0.15 10.87 16.59
CA VAL A 202 -1.41 11.59 16.81
C VAL A 202 -2.49 10.99 15.90
N HIS A 203 -3.57 10.47 16.48
CA HIS A 203 -4.60 9.72 15.77
C HIS A 203 -5.17 10.49 14.56
N SER A 204 -5.48 11.79 14.71
CA SER A 204 -5.98 12.65 13.63
C SER A 204 -4.95 12.91 12.52
N ARG A 205 -3.67 12.62 12.76
CA ARG A 205 -2.55 12.79 11.83
C ARG A 205 -1.99 11.47 11.30
N TYR A 206 -2.60 10.35 11.66
CA TYR A 206 -2.12 9.03 11.26
C TYR A 206 -2.05 8.84 9.74
N ASP A 207 -2.99 9.42 9.00
CA ASP A 207 -2.94 9.41 7.53
C ASP A 207 -1.72 10.16 6.98
N LYS A 208 -1.32 11.28 7.64
CA LYS A 208 -0.11 12.03 7.27
C LYS A 208 1.15 11.21 7.50
N PHE A 209 1.22 10.55 8.67
CA PHE A 209 2.31 9.61 8.97
C PHE A 209 2.42 8.48 7.94
N ARG A 210 1.28 7.89 7.56
CA ARG A 210 1.24 6.86 6.52
C ARG A 210 1.67 7.39 5.16
N GLN A 211 1.27 8.60 4.80
CA GLN A 211 1.67 9.25 3.55
C GLN A 211 3.19 9.43 3.48
N MET A 212 3.81 9.93 4.57
CA MET A 212 5.26 10.08 4.63
C MET A 212 5.98 8.74 4.49
N ASN A 213 5.56 7.71 5.22
CA ASN A 213 6.15 6.38 5.07
C ASN A 213 5.98 5.81 3.66
N ARG A 214 4.83 6.02 3.02
CA ARG A 214 4.62 5.58 1.63
C ARG A 214 5.54 6.30 0.66
N PHE A 215 5.75 7.59 0.86
CA PHE A 215 6.72 8.35 0.07
C PHE A 215 8.15 7.81 0.26
N LEU A 216 8.53 7.52 1.50
CA LEU A 216 9.86 6.94 1.79
C LEU A 216 10.05 5.54 1.19
N GLU A 217 8.99 4.72 1.05
CA GLU A 217 9.06 3.46 0.30
C GLU A 217 9.48 3.71 -1.16
N PHE A 218 8.98 4.77 -1.82
CA PHE A 218 9.42 5.14 -3.17
C PHE A 218 10.86 5.67 -3.18
N ILE A 219 11.25 6.44 -2.15
CA ILE A 219 12.65 6.89 -2.03
C ILE A 219 13.56 5.67 -1.86
N GLU A 220 13.19 4.66 -1.06
CA GLU A 220 13.99 3.45 -0.85
C GLU A 220 14.22 2.69 -2.17
N ASP A 221 13.19 2.60 -3.01
CA ASP A 221 13.29 1.93 -4.32
C ASP A 221 14.31 2.61 -5.26
N ILE A 222 14.51 3.93 -5.13
CA ILE A 222 15.40 4.71 -6.01
C ILE A 222 16.77 5.01 -5.41
N VAL A 223 17.00 4.74 -4.14
CA VAL A 223 18.30 4.94 -3.47
C VAL A 223 19.48 4.32 -4.26
N PRO A 224 19.36 3.13 -4.89
CA PRO A 224 20.45 2.56 -5.67
C PRO A 224 20.92 3.41 -6.86
N GLU A 225 20.05 4.31 -7.36
CA GLU A 225 20.34 5.21 -8.49
C GLU A 225 21.10 6.47 -8.06
N LEU A 226 21.15 6.76 -6.75
CA LEU A 226 21.88 7.91 -6.22
C LEU A 226 23.38 7.60 -6.13
N PRO A 227 24.27 8.59 -6.38
CA PRO A 227 25.71 8.41 -6.24
C PRO A 227 26.08 8.08 -4.78
N LYS A 228 27.07 7.19 -4.60
CA LYS A 228 27.58 6.77 -3.29
C LYS A 228 28.97 7.30 -2.99
N ASP A 229 29.63 7.80 -4.00
CA ASP A 229 31.04 8.24 -4.00
C ASP A 229 31.19 9.77 -3.88
N ARG A 230 30.08 10.48 -3.90
CA ARG A 230 30.03 11.94 -3.77
C ARG A 230 28.69 12.40 -3.18
N GLU A 231 28.61 13.66 -2.80
CA GLU A 231 27.37 14.30 -2.38
C GLU A 231 26.30 14.22 -3.49
N SER A 232 25.12 13.75 -3.12
CA SER A 232 23.93 13.75 -3.96
C SER A 232 23.14 15.04 -3.78
N VAL A 233 22.89 15.76 -4.87
CA VAL A 233 22.09 17.00 -4.85
C VAL A 233 20.65 16.70 -5.20
N ILE A 234 19.72 17.07 -4.33
CA ILE A 234 18.30 16.81 -4.49
C ILE A 234 17.54 18.15 -4.38
N ILE A 235 16.58 18.38 -5.27
CA ILE A 235 15.70 19.56 -5.19
C ILE A 235 14.24 19.10 -5.07
N ASP A 236 13.54 19.68 -4.11
CA ASP A 236 12.09 19.52 -3.92
C ASP A 236 11.38 20.82 -4.30
N PHE A 237 10.75 20.82 -5.45
CA PHE A 237 10.00 21.96 -5.99
C PHE A 237 8.56 21.98 -5.50
N GLY A 238 8.13 23.15 -4.97
CA GLY A 238 6.81 23.30 -4.38
C GLY A 238 6.70 22.55 -3.05
N CYS A 239 7.77 22.59 -2.24
CA CYS A 239 7.89 21.82 -1.01
C CYS A 239 6.83 22.20 0.06
N GLY A 240 6.22 23.39 -0.02
CA GLY A 240 5.20 23.87 0.89
C GLY A 240 5.64 23.79 2.35
N LYS A 241 4.84 23.13 3.20
CA LYS A 241 5.19 22.88 4.63
C LYS A 241 6.28 21.82 4.82
N SER A 242 6.87 21.32 3.77
CA SER A 242 8.08 20.48 3.71
C SER A 242 8.03 19.17 4.50
N TYR A 243 6.85 18.63 4.79
CA TYR A 243 6.74 17.34 5.51
C TYR A 243 7.52 16.21 4.84
N LEU A 244 7.46 16.17 3.51
CA LEU A 244 8.13 15.12 2.73
C LEU A 244 9.61 15.42 2.54
N THR A 245 9.99 16.69 2.44
CA THR A 245 11.38 17.13 2.35
C THR A 245 12.14 16.78 3.63
N PHE A 246 11.58 17.08 4.82
CA PHE A 246 12.14 16.67 6.10
C PHE A 246 12.23 15.15 6.24
N ALA A 247 11.17 14.43 5.87
CA ALA A 247 11.17 12.97 5.93
C ALA A 247 12.24 12.36 5.01
N MET A 248 12.42 12.92 3.80
CA MET A 248 13.44 12.49 2.84
C MET A 248 14.84 12.73 3.37
N TYR A 249 15.12 13.93 3.92
CA TYR A 249 16.42 14.23 4.51
C TYR A 249 16.73 13.30 5.68
N TYR A 250 15.81 13.17 6.63
CA TYR A 250 15.97 12.28 7.77
C TYR A 250 16.24 10.83 7.34
N TYR A 251 15.50 10.34 6.35
CA TYR A 251 15.70 8.98 5.86
C TYR A 251 17.06 8.80 5.17
N LEU A 252 17.40 9.67 4.23
CA LEU A 252 18.64 9.53 3.45
C LEU A 252 19.87 9.84 4.29
N HIS A 253 19.85 10.93 5.06
CA HIS A 253 21.01 11.38 5.84
C HIS A 253 21.12 10.65 7.18
N GLU A 254 20.06 10.69 8.02
CA GLU A 254 20.13 10.16 9.39
C GLU A 254 20.03 8.63 9.44
N LEU A 255 19.12 8.03 8.67
CA LEU A 255 18.92 6.57 8.74
C LEU A 255 19.80 5.78 7.77
N LYS A 256 20.05 6.29 6.58
CA LYS A 256 20.83 5.58 5.55
C LYS A 256 22.26 6.07 5.43
N HIS A 257 22.63 7.17 6.09
CA HIS A 257 23.98 7.76 6.08
C HIS A 257 24.50 8.09 4.67
N TYR A 258 23.60 8.53 3.78
CA TYR A 258 24.00 9.05 2.47
C TYR A 258 24.49 10.49 2.61
N ASP A 259 25.52 10.81 1.86
CA ASP A 259 25.96 12.19 1.71
C ASP A 259 25.02 12.92 0.75
N VAL A 260 24.02 13.64 1.31
CA VAL A 260 22.98 14.31 0.53
C VAL A 260 22.86 15.77 0.91
N ARG A 261 22.69 16.63 -0.08
CA ARG A 261 22.27 18.01 0.06
C ARG A 261 20.89 18.19 -0.53
N ILE A 262 19.93 18.61 0.26
CA ILE A 262 18.55 18.78 -0.17
C ILE A 262 18.16 20.26 -0.12
N ILE A 263 17.54 20.73 -1.20
CA ILE A 263 17.07 22.09 -1.36
C ILE A 263 15.56 22.06 -1.56
N GLY A 264 14.79 22.59 -0.61
CA GLY A 264 13.36 22.84 -0.75
C GLY A 264 13.10 24.22 -1.34
N LEU A 265 12.30 24.32 -2.38
CA LEU A 265 11.95 25.58 -3.03
C LEU A 265 10.43 25.79 -3.04
N ASP A 266 9.98 26.95 -2.59
CA ASP A 266 8.56 27.36 -2.66
C ASP A 266 8.45 28.88 -2.79
N LEU A 267 7.28 29.36 -3.26
CA LEU A 267 7.02 30.79 -3.41
C LEU A 267 6.64 31.48 -2.10
N LYS A 268 6.23 30.74 -1.06
CA LYS A 268 5.69 31.26 0.19
C LYS A 268 6.82 31.53 1.17
N ALA A 269 7.27 32.77 1.22
CA ALA A 269 8.42 33.19 2.03
C ALA A 269 8.26 32.92 3.53
N ASP A 270 7.07 33.10 4.10
CA ASP A 270 6.77 32.83 5.50
C ASP A 270 6.89 31.35 5.86
N VAL A 271 6.39 30.47 4.97
CA VAL A 271 6.50 29.01 5.16
C VAL A 271 7.95 28.56 5.04
N ILE A 272 8.68 29.09 4.06
CA ILE A 272 10.09 28.78 3.82
C ILE A 272 10.96 29.23 5.00
N ALA A 273 10.76 30.44 5.51
CA ALA A 273 11.50 30.91 6.67
C ALA A 273 11.27 30.02 7.90
N HIS A 274 10.04 29.57 8.11
CA HIS A 274 9.73 28.63 9.20
C HIS A 274 10.43 27.29 9.00
N CYS A 275 10.41 26.73 7.80
CA CYS A 275 11.09 25.45 7.49
C CYS A 275 12.61 25.57 7.64
N GLN A 276 13.20 26.70 7.21
CA GLN A 276 14.64 26.95 7.39
C GLN A 276 15.03 26.99 8.86
N ASN A 277 14.27 27.72 9.69
CA ASN A 277 14.51 27.76 11.13
C ASN A 277 14.44 26.37 11.78
N LEU A 278 13.48 25.55 11.40
CA LEU A 278 13.38 24.17 11.89
C LEU A 278 14.58 23.32 11.45
N ALA A 279 15.03 23.43 10.19
CA ALA A 279 16.20 22.71 9.73
C ALA A 279 17.47 23.06 10.52
N GLU A 280 17.65 24.35 10.84
CA GLU A 280 18.74 24.84 11.68
C GLU A 280 18.63 24.32 13.12
N GLU A 281 17.42 24.34 13.71
CA GLU A 281 17.16 23.83 15.07
C GLU A 281 17.47 22.33 15.19
N TYR A 282 17.18 21.53 14.14
CA TYR A 282 17.50 20.10 14.12
C TYR A 282 18.96 19.81 13.78
N GLY A 283 19.77 20.82 13.42
CA GLY A 283 21.15 20.64 12.99
C GLY A 283 21.26 19.98 11.60
N TYR A 284 20.26 20.14 10.74
CA TYR A 284 20.26 19.58 9.37
C TYR A 284 21.05 20.49 8.41
N GLU A 285 22.37 20.51 8.58
CA GLU A 285 23.26 21.44 7.87
C GLU A 285 23.19 21.37 6.34
N LYS A 286 22.83 20.20 5.79
CA LYS A 286 22.71 19.97 4.34
C LYS A 286 21.28 20.01 3.82
N LEU A 287 20.33 20.47 4.65
CA LEU A 287 18.95 20.76 4.27
C LEU A 287 18.73 22.27 4.28
N SER A 288 18.41 22.84 3.13
CA SER A 288 18.15 24.27 3.01
C SER A 288 16.81 24.53 2.33
N PHE A 289 16.19 25.64 2.72
CA PHE A 289 14.92 26.08 2.16
C PHE A 289 15.06 27.48 1.57
N LEU A 290 14.62 27.64 0.32
CA LEU A 290 14.79 28.88 -0.44
C LEU A 290 13.44 29.36 -0.98
N THR A 291 13.19 30.65 -0.86
CA THR A 291 12.05 31.29 -1.51
C THR A 291 12.41 31.59 -2.96
N GLY A 292 11.63 31.06 -3.92
CA GLY A 292 11.90 31.31 -5.31
C GLY A 292 10.92 30.68 -6.27
N ASP A 293 10.94 31.20 -7.49
CA ASP A 293 10.17 30.69 -8.62
C ASP A 293 10.97 29.55 -9.31
N ILE A 294 10.33 28.40 -9.47
CA ILE A 294 10.90 27.24 -10.16
C ILE A 294 11.47 27.60 -11.54
N ALA A 295 10.73 28.40 -12.30
CA ALA A 295 11.14 28.80 -13.66
C ALA A 295 12.46 29.60 -13.68
N ARG A 296 12.72 30.36 -12.63
CA ARG A 296 13.88 31.28 -12.53
C ARG A 296 15.04 30.76 -11.67
N TYR A 297 14.86 29.62 -11.01
CA TYR A 297 15.89 29.09 -10.14
C TYR A 297 17.09 28.57 -10.92
N GLU A 298 18.29 29.08 -10.64
CA GLU A 298 19.57 28.72 -11.28
C GLU A 298 20.70 28.50 -10.26
N GLY A 299 20.34 28.19 -9.02
CA GLY A 299 21.30 28.08 -7.91
C GLY A 299 22.17 26.82 -7.92
N VAL A 300 22.06 25.96 -8.92
CA VAL A 300 22.81 24.71 -9.06
C VAL A 300 23.11 24.40 -10.54
N ASP A 301 24.25 23.77 -10.79
CA ASP A 301 24.66 23.35 -12.14
C ASP A 301 24.33 21.88 -12.42
N HIS A 302 24.15 21.08 -11.37
CA HIS A 302 23.86 19.64 -11.44
C HIS A 302 22.92 19.23 -10.32
N VAL A 303 21.99 18.32 -10.61
CA VAL A 303 21.05 17.73 -9.67
C VAL A 303 20.93 16.24 -9.96
N ASP A 304 21.01 15.41 -8.92
CA ASP A 304 20.87 13.96 -9.07
C ASP A 304 19.39 13.52 -9.03
N MET A 305 18.59 14.19 -8.21
CA MET A 305 17.16 13.91 -8.10
C MET A 305 16.33 15.19 -8.01
N VAL A 306 15.25 15.23 -8.76
CA VAL A 306 14.20 16.27 -8.64
C VAL A 306 12.93 15.65 -8.12
N VAL A 307 12.36 16.29 -7.10
CA VAL A 307 11.07 15.97 -6.50
C VAL A 307 10.11 17.13 -6.77
N THR A 308 8.90 16.82 -7.26
CA THR A 308 7.85 17.81 -7.51
C THR A 308 6.48 17.16 -7.32
N LEU A 309 6.03 17.12 -6.06
CA LEU A 309 4.80 16.43 -5.68
C LEU A 309 3.62 17.38 -5.53
N HIS A 310 3.87 18.66 -5.32
CA HIS A 310 2.85 19.67 -5.04
C HIS A 310 2.96 20.92 -5.91
N ALA A 311 3.82 20.91 -6.92
CA ALA A 311 3.84 21.95 -7.96
C ALA A 311 2.66 21.70 -8.91
N CYS A 312 1.71 22.64 -8.92
CA CYS A 312 0.51 22.54 -9.75
C CYS A 312 0.71 23.20 -11.10
N ASP A 313 -0.07 22.75 -12.08
CA ASP A 313 -0.16 23.33 -13.42
C ASP A 313 1.21 23.42 -14.12
N THR A 314 1.56 24.56 -14.71
CA THR A 314 2.81 24.79 -15.44
C THR A 314 4.08 24.70 -14.57
N ALA A 315 3.98 24.84 -13.25
CA ALA A 315 5.12 24.72 -12.37
C ALA A 315 5.77 23.31 -12.42
N THR A 316 4.95 22.26 -12.63
CA THR A 316 5.47 20.91 -12.87
C THR A 316 6.26 20.83 -14.18
N ASP A 317 5.81 21.50 -15.25
CA ASP A 317 6.50 21.48 -16.53
C ASP A 317 7.88 22.16 -16.44
N TYR A 318 7.98 23.29 -15.73
CA TYR A 318 9.26 23.95 -15.43
C TYR A 318 10.18 23.05 -14.58
N ALA A 319 9.65 22.35 -13.59
CA ALA A 319 10.43 21.44 -12.78
C ALA A 319 11.01 20.29 -13.62
N LEU A 320 10.23 19.73 -14.54
CA LEU A 320 10.68 18.67 -15.46
C LEU A 320 11.70 19.18 -16.46
N GLU A 321 11.50 20.39 -17.01
CA GLU A 321 12.48 21.03 -17.91
C GLU A 321 13.84 21.22 -17.20
N LYS A 322 13.83 21.76 -15.98
CA LYS A 322 15.03 21.97 -15.17
C LYS A 322 15.72 20.63 -14.84
N ALA A 323 14.94 19.63 -14.43
CA ALA A 323 15.46 18.29 -14.14
C ALA A 323 16.23 17.71 -15.32
N VAL A 324 15.71 17.84 -16.54
CA VAL A 324 16.37 17.38 -17.76
C VAL A 324 17.62 18.21 -18.05
N LYS A 325 17.57 19.53 -17.90
CA LYS A 325 18.73 20.42 -18.12
C LYS A 325 19.88 20.13 -17.14
N TRP A 326 19.59 19.83 -15.88
CA TRP A 326 20.60 19.49 -14.87
C TRP A 326 21.09 18.04 -14.93
N GLY A 327 20.51 17.23 -15.84
CA GLY A 327 20.90 15.83 -15.99
C GLY A 327 20.47 14.95 -14.83
N ALA A 328 19.35 15.28 -14.16
CA ALA A 328 18.84 14.50 -13.05
C ALA A 328 18.59 13.04 -13.46
N LYS A 329 19.15 12.10 -12.71
CA LYS A 329 18.95 10.66 -12.95
C LYS A 329 17.57 10.20 -12.51
N VAL A 330 17.03 10.82 -11.45
CA VAL A 330 15.75 10.48 -10.85
C VAL A 330 14.83 11.68 -10.86
N ILE A 331 13.59 11.48 -11.28
CA ILE A 331 12.52 12.48 -11.21
C ILE A 331 11.29 11.85 -10.57
N LEU A 332 10.91 12.36 -9.41
CA LEU A 332 9.65 12.01 -8.73
C LEU A 332 8.66 13.15 -8.92
N SER A 333 7.69 12.96 -9.79
CA SER A 333 6.71 13.98 -10.14
C SER A 333 5.28 13.46 -10.03
N VAL A 334 4.40 14.28 -9.45
CA VAL A 334 2.96 14.04 -9.42
C VAL A 334 2.29 15.25 -10.08
N PRO A 335 2.16 15.26 -11.41
CA PRO A 335 1.55 16.35 -12.13
C PRO A 335 0.07 16.49 -11.76
N CYS A 336 -0.38 17.70 -11.47
CA CYS A 336 -1.76 18.04 -11.15
C CYS A 336 -2.21 19.20 -12.02
N CYS A 337 -2.78 18.91 -13.19
CA CYS A 337 -3.39 19.89 -14.10
C CYS A 337 -4.93 19.97 -13.94
N GLN A 338 -5.50 19.29 -12.97
CA GLN A 338 -6.96 19.16 -12.82
C GLN A 338 -7.65 20.52 -12.66
N HIS A 339 -7.04 21.44 -11.93
CA HIS A 339 -7.63 22.75 -11.69
C HIS A 339 -7.66 23.62 -12.96
N GLU A 340 -6.59 23.60 -13.74
CA GLU A 340 -6.49 24.30 -15.02
C GLU A 340 -7.44 23.70 -16.04
N VAL A 341 -7.43 22.38 -16.21
CA VAL A 341 -8.32 21.65 -17.11
C VAL A 341 -9.78 21.89 -16.75
N ASN A 342 -10.14 21.88 -15.46
CA ASN A 342 -11.51 22.11 -15.00
C ASN A 342 -12.03 23.50 -15.41
N LYS A 343 -11.17 24.52 -15.40
CA LYS A 343 -11.54 25.88 -15.85
C LYS A 343 -11.72 25.99 -17.37
N GLN A 344 -11.03 25.14 -18.14
CA GLN A 344 -11.02 25.21 -19.61
C GLN A 344 -12.05 24.28 -20.27
N ILE A 345 -12.52 23.25 -19.54
CA ILE A 345 -13.52 22.32 -20.07
C ILE A 345 -14.84 23.04 -20.28
N GLN A 346 -15.32 23.05 -21.54
CA GLN A 346 -16.66 23.47 -21.93
C GLN A 346 -17.40 22.25 -22.48
N ASN A 347 -18.28 21.67 -21.66
CA ASN A 347 -19.06 20.50 -22.03
C ASN A 347 -20.37 20.46 -21.24
N ASP A 348 -21.50 20.50 -21.95
CA ASP A 348 -22.83 20.57 -21.32
C ASP A 348 -23.15 19.36 -20.45
N LEU A 349 -22.64 18.18 -20.79
CA LEU A 349 -22.83 16.97 -20.00
C LEU A 349 -22.01 16.97 -18.70
N LEU A 350 -20.87 17.66 -18.69
CA LEU A 350 -19.96 17.72 -17.53
C LEU A 350 -20.23 18.93 -16.64
N GLN A 351 -20.96 19.96 -17.13
CA GLN A 351 -21.27 21.19 -16.37
C GLN A 351 -21.75 20.94 -14.92
N PRO A 352 -22.58 19.93 -14.62
CA PRO A 352 -23.03 19.70 -13.25
C PRO A 352 -21.92 19.28 -12.28
N VAL A 353 -20.78 18.79 -12.78
CA VAL A 353 -19.64 18.30 -11.97
C VAL A 353 -18.39 19.19 -12.06
N LEU A 354 -18.41 20.18 -12.98
CA LEU A 354 -17.38 21.22 -13.11
C LEU A 354 -17.73 22.35 -12.14
N LYS A 355 -17.10 22.40 -10.98
CA LYS A 355 -17.25 23.47 -9.98
C LYS A 355 -15.91 23.98 -9.53
#